data_9dba6743a62eb0a07fe53cd35c51b12e
#
_entry.id   9dba6743a62eb0a07fe53cd35c51b12e
#
_cell.length_a   1.000
_cell.length_b   1.000
_cell.length_c   1.000
_cell.angle_alpha   90.00
_cell.angle_beta   90.00
_cell.angle_gamma   90.00
#
_symmetry.space_group_name_H-M   'P 1'
#
loop_
_entity.id
_entity.type
_entity.pdbx_description
1 polymer ?
#
loop_
_entity_poly.entity_id
_entity_poly.type
_entity_poly.pdbx_seq_one_letter_code
_entity_poly.pdbx_strand_id
1 'polypeptide(L)'
;TDVPNLFTMNQICILSNGLETRLGAFNAGYEFFFEWLKNSEEDVIDRESIKDNALSIQYMADSLLNKETLIDYIENFILFENKHIKIIAKNHQYLGVNNLYNSFQRREELNGKIGVFWHTQGSGKSYSMVMFARKVNRKMHGNFTFLVVTDREDLDTQIHKNFVRTEVIGANDETQPKNSVQLRSFLQSNKQFIFTLIHKFGWDKVTNGNYPNLSTRDDIIVM
;
A
#
# COMPACT_ATOMS: atom_id res chain seq x y z
N THR A 1 13.82 23.21 11.26
CA THR A 1 14.03 24.15 10.12
C THR A 1 13.81 25.57 10.61
N ASP A 2 14.69 26.51 10.23
CA ASP A 2 14.59 27.93 10.62
C ASP A 2 13.47 28.67 9.86
N VAL A 3 12.94 28.04 8.79
CA VAL A 3 11.89 28.60 7.92
C VAL A 3 10.81 27.55 7.65
N PRO A 4 10.00 27.15 8.64
CA PRO A 4 9.01 26.09 8.48
C PRO A 4 7.98 26.35 7.37
N ASN A 5 7.58 27.60 7.20
CA ASN A 5 6.58 28.01 6.20
C ASN A 5 7.01 27.76 4.76
N LEU A 6 8.32 27.73 4.48
CA LEU A 6 8.85 27.41 3.15
C LEU A 6 8.47 26.00 2.68
N PHE A 7 8.32 25.09 3.63
CA PHE A 7 8.08 23.66 3.36
C PHE A 7 6.62 23.23 3.45
N THR A 8 5.70 24.15 3.76
CA THR A 8 4.28 23.83 3.96
C THR A 8 3.65 23.18 2.72
N MET A 9 4.05 23.62 1.52
CA MET A 9 3.52 23.09 0.25
C MET A 9 4.36 21.97 -0.35
N ASN A 10 5.50 21.63 0.29
CA ASN A 10 6.38 20.60 -0.26
C ASN A 10 5.73 19.21 -0.14
N GLN A 11 5.63 18.51 -1.26
CA GLN A 11 5.17 17.14 -1.26
C GLN A 11 6.28 16.18 -0.82
N ILE A 12 7.46 16.38 -1.31
CA ILE A 12 8.68 15.61 -1.04
C ILE A 12 9.87 16.54 -0.83
N CYS A 13 10.88 16.05 -0.11
CA CYS A 13 12.19 16.70 0.03
C CYS A 13 13.26 15.76 -0.49
N ILE A 14 14.18 16.32 -1.28
CA ILE A 14 15.33 15.58 -1.80
C ILE A 14 16.60 16.19 -1.23
N LEU A 15 17.45 15.36 -0.68
CA LEU A 15 18.77 15.70 -0.16
C LEU A 15 19.82 14.99 -1.02
N SER A 16 20.76 15.74 -1.59
CA SER A 16 21.83 15.18 -2.41
C SER A 16 23.16 15.86 -2.13
N ASN A 17 24.22 15.06 -2.10
CA ASN A 17 25.61 15.53 -2.12
C ASN A 17 26.37 15.10 -3.38
N GLY A 18 25.62 14.60 -4.40
CA GLY A 18 26.17 14.05 -5.64
C GLY A 18 26.46 12.54 -5.55
N LEU A 19 27.00 12.06 -4.43
CA LEU A 19 27.32 10.65 -4.22
C LEU A 19 26.11 9.85 -3.73
N GLU A 20 25.32 10.48 -2.85
CA GLU A 20 24.08 9.92 -2.33
C GLU A 20 22.94 10.91 -2.54
N THR A 21 21.79 10.39 -2.96
CA THR A 21 20.55 11.16 -3.09
C THR A 21 19.46 10.43 -2.33
N ARG A 22 18.81 11.15 -1.42
CA ARG A 22 17.77 10.61 -0.55
C ARG A 22 16.48 11.41 -0.66
N LEU A 23 15.37 10.71 -0.56
CA LEU A 23 14.00 11.22 -0.58
C LEU A 23 13.38 11.09 0.80
N GLY A 24 12.67 12.11 1.24
CA GLY A 24 11.97 12.10 2.53
C GLY A 24 10.83 13.10 2.59
N ALA A 25 10.02 13.04 3.66
CA ALA A 25 9.05 14.06 3.99
C ALA A 25 9.73 15.22 4.74
N PHE A 26 9.24 16.45 4.56
CA PHE A 26 9.87 17.65 5.16
C PHE A 26 9.87 17.63 6.69
N ASN A 27 8.91 16.92 7.30
CA ASN A 27 8.77 16.78 8.75
C ASN A 27 9.33 15.47 9.30
N ALA A 28 10.02 14.68 8.47
CA ALA A 28 10.65 13.42 8.88
C ALA A 28 12.07 13.64 9.40
N GLY A 29 12.50 12.82 10.37
CA GLY A 29 13.90 12.72 10.73
C GLY A 29 14.75 12.14 9.58
N TYR A 30 16.05 12.41 9.60
CA TYR A 30 16.96 11.96 8.54
C TYR A 30 16.97 10.43 8.34
N GLU A 31 16.72 9.68 9.39
CA GLU A 31 16.60 8.21 9.36
C GLU A 31 15.44 7.70 8.50
N PHE A 32 14.47 8.55 8.18
CA PHE A 32 13.36 8.26 7.29
C PHE A 32 13.57 8.72 5.86
N PHE A 33 14.74 9.30 5.55
CA PHE A 33 15.13 9.57 4.18
C PHE A 33 15.79 8.34 3.58
N PHE A 34 15.37 7.94 2.39
CA PHE A 34 15.81 6.72 1.71
C PHE A 34 16.24 6.99 0.28
N GLU A 35 17.10 6.12 -0.23
CA GLU A 35 17.58 6.17 -1.60
C GLU A 35 16.50 5.71 -2.59
N TRP A 36 16.53 6.29 -3.78
CA TRP A 36 15.70 5.87 -4.90
C TRP A 36 16.60 5.49 -6.07
N LEU A 37 16.83 4.19 -6.25
CA LEU A 37 17.83 3.70 -7.18
C LEU A 37 17.29 2.72 -8.21
N LYS A 38 16.05 2.20 -8.02
CA LYS A 38 15.45 1.24 -8.93
C LYS A 38 14.31 1.86 -9.73
N ASN A 39 14.25 1.52 -11.02
CA ASN A 39 13.11 1.79 -11.90
C ASN A 39 12.20 0.57 -12.03
N SER A 40 12.76 -0.63 -11.86
CA SER A 40 12.04 -1.91 -11.84
C SER A 40 12.54 -2.80 -10.69
N GLU A 41 11.82 -3.86 -10.36
CA GLU A 41 12.25 -4.83 -9.34
C GLU A 41 13.46 -5.64 -9.80
N GLU A 42 13.60 -5.84 -11.12
CA GLU A 42 14.68 -6.60 -11.75
C GLU A 42 15.99 -5.83 -11.81
N ASP A 43 15.97 -4.52 -11.56
CA ASP A 43 17.18 -3.69 -11.64
C ASP A 43 18.24 -4.16 -10.66
N VAL A 44 19.43 -4.44 -11.19
CA VAL A 44 20.63 -4.72 -10.40
C VAL A 44 21.34 -3.39 -10.12
N ILE A 45 21.47 -3.05 -8.85
CA ILE A 45 22.10 -1.79 -8.44
C ILE A 45 23.59 -2.01 -8.23
N ASP A 46 24.41 -1.39 -9.07
CA ASP A 46 25.85 -1.22 -8.83
C ASP A 46 26.10 0.07 -8.04
N ARG A 47 26.15 -0.06 -6.71
CA ARG A 47 26.33 1.07 -5.80
C ARG A 47 27.69 1.72 -5.91
N GLU A 48 28.74 0.96 -6.25
CA GLU A 48 30.10 1.49 -6.41
C GLU A 48 30.17 2.36 -7.66
N SER A 49 29.69 1.87 -8.79
CA SER A 49 29.63 2.65 -10.03
C SER A 49 28.78 3.93 -9.89
N ILE A 50 27.66 3.87 -9.16
CA ILE A 50 26.80 5.05 -8.92
C ILE A 50 27.56 6.12 -8.11
N LYS A 51 28.31 5.71 -7.10
CA LYS A 51 29.12 6.63 -6.27
C LYS A 51 30.30 7.19 -7.02
N ASP A 52 31.05 6.36 -7.72
CA ASP A 52 32.26 6.77 -8.43
C ASP A 52 31.97 7.78 -9.56
N ASN A 53 30.81 7.66 -10.18
CA ASN A 53 30.38 8.56 -11.26
C ASN A 53 29.44 9.67 -10.80
N ALA A 54 29.15 9.81 -9.50
CA ALA A 54 28.23 10.79 -8.92
C ALA A 54 26.82 10.81 -9.58
N LEU A 55 26.30 9.63 -9.95
CA LEU A 55 25.06 9.47 -10.73
C LEU A 55 23.79 9.36 -9.87
N SER A 56 23.90 9.43 -8.54
CA SER A 56 22.77 9.14 -7.65
C SER A 56 21.55 10.05 -7.88
N ILE A 57 21.79 11.36 -8.15
CA ILE A 57 20.69 12.29 -8.45
C ILE A 57 20.10 12.05 -9.84
N GLN A 58 20.91 11.61 -10.80
CA GLN A 58 20.43 11.29 -12.14
C GLN A 58 19.47 10.10 -12.12
N TYR A 59 19.80 9.04 -11.37
CA TYR A 59 18.88 7.91 -11.18
C TYR A 59 17.52 8.34 -10.62
N MET A 60 17.52 9.25 -9.66
CA MET A 60 16.27 9.80 -9.12
C MET A 60 15.54 10.69 -10.14
N ALA A 61 16.27 11.49 -10.89
CA ALA A 61 15.69 12.38 -11.90
C ALA A 61 15.03 11.59 -13.04
N ASP A 62 15.71 10.56 -13.55
CA ASP A 62 15.23 9.76 -14.66
C ASP A 62 14.06 8.84 -14.27
N SER A 63 13.96 8.47 -12.98
CA SER A 63 12.91 7.59 -12.46
C SER A 63 11.77 8.36 -11.80
N LEU A 64 11.96 8.77 -10.54
CA LEU A 64 10.92 9.39 -9.73
C LEU A 64 10.47 10.75 -10.25
N LEU A 65 11.41 11.59 -10.72
CA LEU A 65 11.10 12.95 -11.17
C LEU A 65 10.60 13.02 -12.62
N ASN A 66 10.52 11.89 -13.31
CA ASN A 66 9.74 11.81 -14.54
C ASN A 66 8.29 12.24 -14.25
N LYS A 67 7.70 13.04 -15.13
CA LYS A 67 6.41 13.70 -14.91
C LYS A 67 5.29 12.72 -14.55
N GLU A 68 5.19 11.61 -15.27
CA GLU A 68 4.14 10.60 -15.04
C GLU A 68 4.33 9.88 -13.71
N THR A 69 5.56 9.47 -13.42
CA THR A 69 5.93 8.82 -12.16
C THR A 69 5.71 9.74 -10.97
N LEU A 70 6.14 11.01 -11.07
CA LEU A 70 5.98 11.96 -9.99
C LEU A 70 4.52 12.26 -9.67
N ILE A 71 3.68 12.42 -10.69
CA ILE A 71 2.24 12.63 -10.50
C ILE A 71 1.61 11.40 -9.83
N ASP A 72 1.89 10.20 -10.34
CA ASP A 72 1.39 8.95 -9.73
C ASP A 72 1.86 8.81 -8.28
N TYR A 73 3.13 9.16 -8.01
CA TYR A 73 3.70 9.12 -6.66
C TYR A 73 2.98 10.07 -5.70
N ILE A 74 2.78 11.32 -6.11
CA ILE A 74 2.09 12.33 -5.30
C ILE A 74 0.64 11.91 -5.03
N GLU A 75 -0.06 11.42 -6.03
CA GLU A 75 -1.47 11.04 -5.91
C GLU A 75 -1.70 9.81 -5.02
N ASN A 76 -0.85 8.78 -5.13
CA ASN A 76 -1.15 7.47 -4.60
C ASN A 76 -0.20 6.99 -3.50
N PHE A 77 1.01 7.56 -3.41
CA PHE A 77 2.09 7.07 -2.55
C PHE A 77 2.51 8.03 -1.44
N ILE A 78 1.78 9.13 -1.27
CA ILE A 78 1.90 10.03 -0.13
C ILE A 78 0.65 9.88 0.73
N LEU A 79 0.83 9.51 1.99
CA LEU A 79 -0.22 9.34 2.99
C LEU A 79 -0.02 10.36 4.12
N PHE A 80 -1.11 10.67 4.79
CA PHE A 80 -1.06 11.46 6.03
C PHE A 80 -1.59 10.62 7.17
N GLU A 81 -0.75 10.32 8.15
CA GLU A 81 -1.15 9.66 9.38
C GLU A 81 -1.61 10.72 10.38
N ASN A 82 -2.81 10.53 10.92
CA ASN A 82 -3.43 11.46 11.87
C ASN A 82 -3.45 12.93 11.37
N LYS A 83 -3.57 13.14 10.07
CA LYS A 83 -3.64 14.44 9.37
C LYS A 83 -2.35 15.27 9.30
N HIS A 84 -1.31 14.93 10.05
CA HIS A 84 -0.10 15.76 10.14
C HIS A 84 1.23 15.03 9.94
N ILE A 85 1.27 13.73 10.12
CA ILE A 85 2.49 12.96 9.84
C ILE A 85 2.46 12.49 8.39
N LYS A 86 3.33 13.07 7.57
CA LYS A 86 3.43 12.69 6.17
C LYS A 86 4.28 11.44 6.03
N ILE A 87 3.70 10.40 5.44
CA ILE A 87 4.35 9.13 5.10
C ILE A 87 4.47 9.07 3.59
N ILE A 88 5.66 8.81 3.10
CA ILE A 88 5.94 8.65 1.68
C ILE A 88 6.45 7.24 1.39
N ALA A 89 6.06 6.69 0.25
CA ALA A 89 6.44 5.33 -0.14
C ALA A 89 7.93 5.21 -0.41
N LYS A 90 8.56 4.18 0.12
CA LYS A 90 9.92 3.80 -0.26
C LYS A 90 9.93 3.22 -1.67
N ASN A 91 11.09 3.24 -2.33
CA ASN A 91 11.24 2.76 -3.71
C ASN A 91 10.66 1.36 -3.93
N HIS A 92 10.98 0.39 -3.05
CA HIS A 92 10.42 -0.97 -3.14
C HIS A 92 8.89 -1.03 -2.93
N GLN A 93 8.32 -0.15 -2.11
CA GLN A 93 6.87 -0.09 -1.93
C GLN A 93 6.19 0.45 -3.20
N TYR A 94 6.76 1.50 -3.80
CA TYR A 94 6.28 2.06 -5.06
C TYR A 94 6.26 1.01 -6.17
N LEU A 95 7.38 0.32 -6.38
CA LEU A 95 7.51 -0.71 -7.41
C LEU A 95 6.55 -1.88 -7.16
N GLY A 96 6.56 -2.44 -5.96
CA GLY A 96 5.72 -3.59 -5.62
C GLY A 96 4.23 -3.29 -5.70
N VAL A 97 3.79 -2.10 -5.25
CA VAL A 97 2.37 -1.70 -5.36
C VAL A 97 1.97 -1.48 -6.82
N ASN A 98 2.87 -0.91 -7.64
CA ASN A 98 2.59 -0.74 -9.08
C ASN A 98 2.53 -2.08 -9.82
N ASN A 99 3.42 -3.02 -9.52
CA ASN A 99 3.37 -4.37 -10.07
C ASN A 99 2.07 -5.09 -9.68
N LEU A 100 1.66 -4.96 -8.41
CA LEU A 100 0.39 -5.52 -7.95
C LEU A 100 -0.81 -4.86 -8.65
N TYR A 101 -0.78 -3.53 -8.83
CA TYR A 101 -1.82 -2.80 -9.53
C TYR A 101 -1.91 -3.22 -11.02
N ASN A 102 -0.78 -3.38 -11.70
CA ASN A 102 -0.74 -3.87 -13.07
C ASN A 102 -1.28 -5.31 -13.20
N SER A 103 -0.95 -6.18 -12.23
CA SER A 103 -1.54 -7.52 -12.15
C SER A 103 -3.05 -7.45 -11.91
N PHE A 104 -3.50 -6.54 -11.05
CA PHE A 104 -4.93 -6.33 -10.80
C PHE A 104 -5.69 -5.84 -12.04
N GLN A 105 -5.10 -4.99 -12.86
CA GLN A 105 -5.71 -4.59 -14.15
C GLN A 105 -5.92 -5.78 -15.08
N ARG A 106 -5.04 -6.78 -15.00
CA ARG A 106 -5.09 -8.02 -15.79
C ARG A 106 -5.74 -9.19 -15.04
N ARG A 107 -6.50 -8.93 -13.99
CA ARG A 107 -7.08 -9.96 -13.10
C ARG A 107 -7.91 -11.02 -13.82
N GLU A 108 -8.60 -10.65 -14.88
CA GLU A 108 -9.40 -11.60 -15.68
C GLU A 108 -8.49 -12.61 -16.39
N GLU A 109 -7.41 -12.14 -17.03
CA GLU A 109 -6.40 -13.00 -17.66
C GLU A 109 -5.71 -13.91 -16.64
N LEU A 110 -5.54 -13.44 -15.42
CA LEU A 110 -4.90 -14.14 -14.32
C LEU A 110 -5.87 -15.00 -13.50
N ASN A 111 -7.11 -15.16 -13.95
CA ASN A 111 -8.16 -15.91 -13.23
C ASN A 111 -8.31 -15.48 -11.76
N GLY A 112 -8.22 -14.17 -11.49
CA GLY A 112 -8.31 -13.57 -10.17
C GLY A 112 -7.06 -13.71 -9.28
N LYS A 113 -6.01 -14.39 -9.73
CA LYS A 113 -4.77 -14.60 -8.96
C LYS A 113 -3.76 -13.50 -9.28
N ILE A 114 -3.88 -12.36 -8.62
CA ILE A 114 -3.09 -11.15 -8.92
C ILE A 114 -1.64 -11.20 -8.42
N GLY A 115 -1.26 -12.19 -7.64
CA GLY A 115 0.14 -12.44 -7.26
C GLY A 115 0.39 -12.53 -5.76
N VAL A 116 1.67 -12.53 -5.40
CA VAL A 116 2.16 -12.55 -4.02
C VAL A 116 3.02 -11.30 -3.81
N PHE A 117 2.66 -10.51 -2.80
CA PHE A 117 3.44 -9.35 -2.40
C PHE A 117 4.33 -9.73 -1.21
N TRP A 118 5.61 -9.93 -1.49
CA TRP A 118 6.59 -10.34 -0.49
C TRP A 118 7.65 -9.27 -0.25
N HIS A 119 7.78 -8.83 0.99
CA HIS A 119 8.83 -7.92 1.45
C HIS A 119 9.32 -8.37 2.82
N THR A 120 10.53 -7.97 3.21
CA THR A 120 11.10 -8.26 4.53
C THR A 120 10.22 -7.72 5.67
N GLN A 121 10.34 -8.30 6.85
CA GLN A 121 9.66 -7.80 8.04
C GLN A 121 10.12 -6.36 8.33
N GLY A 122 9.19 -5.50 8.75
CA GLY A 122 9.50 -4.09 9.02
C GLY A 122 9.60 -3.19 7.78
N SER A 123 9.42 -3.71 6.56
CA SER A 123 9.48 -2.92 5.31
C SER A 123 8.28 -2.01 5.04
N GLY A 124 7.26 -2.03 5.91
CA GLY A 124 6.05 -1.22 5.76
C GLY A 124 4.95 -1.84 4.89
N LYS A 125 4.84 -3.19 4.85
CA LYS A 125 3.80 -3.90 4.07
C LYS A 125 2.38 -3.39 4.31
N SER A 126 2.03 -3.07 5.56
CA SER A 126 0.69 -2.55 5.87
C SER A 126 0.38 -1.21 5.18
N TYR A 127 1.38 -0.33 5.03
CA TYR A 127 1.21 0.89 4.25
C TYR A 127 1.15 0.61 2.75
N SER A 128 1.86 -0.41 2.27
CA SER A 128 1.72 -0.85 0.86
C SER A 128 0.30 -1.33 0.56
N MET A 129 -0.36 -2.04 1.49
CA MET A 129 -1.78 -2.41 1.37
C MET A 129 -2.69 -1.18 1.30
N VAL A 130 -2.45 -0.17 2.15
CA VAL A 130 -3.18 1.11 2.11
C VAL A 130 -3.01 1.81 0.77
N MET A 131 -1.77 1.91 0.28
CA MET A 131 -1.45 2.57 -1.00
C MET A 131 -2.09 1.84 -2.18
N PHE A 132 -2.04 0.51 -2.19
CA PHE A 132 -2.69 -0.31 -3.19
C PHE A 132 -4.21 -0.10 -3.22
N ALA A 133 -4.87 -0.21 -2.07
CA ALA A 133 -6.31 0.00 -1.97
C ALA A 133 -6.72 1.41 -2.43
N ARG A 134 -5.96 2.44 -2.02
CA ARG A 134 -6.18 3.83 -2.43
C ARG A 134 -5.99 4.01 -3.94
N LYS A 135 -4.96 3.40 -4.53
CA LYS A 135 -4.70 3.48 -5.97
C LYS A 135 -5.79 2.80 -6.77
N VAL A 136 -6.23 1.61 -6.38
CA VAL A 136 -7.36 0.91 -7.03
C VAL A 136 -8.63 1.77 -6.98
N ASN A 137 -8.99 2.28 -5.79
CA ASN A 137 -10.19 3.12 -5.63
C ASN A 137 -10.17 4.41 -6.46
N ARG A 138 -8.99 4.97 -6.73
CA ARG A 138 -8.85 6.20 -7.51
C ARG A 138 -8.83 5.98 -9.01
N LYS A 139 -8.16 4.91 -9.43
CA LYS A 139 -7.84 4.70 -10.86
C LYS A 139 -8.79 3.71 -11.54
N MET A 140 -9.51 2.88 -10.77
CA MET A 140 -10.43 1.89 -11.31
C MET A 140 -11.89 2.27 -11.04
N HIS A 141 -12.72 2.12 -12.06
CA HIS A 141 -14.16 2.20 -11.88
C HIS A 141 -14.68 0.87 -11.33
N GLY A 142 -15.48 0.92 -10.28
CA GLY A 142 -16.06 -0.26 -9.66
C GLY A 142 -16.30 -0.04 -8.17
N ASN A 143 -17.04 -0.94 -7.56
CA ASN A 143 -17.37 -0.90 -6.14
C ASN A 143 -16.65 -2.03 -5.41
N PHE A 144 -15.32 -1.96 -5.37
CA PHE A 144 -14.47 -3.00 -4.82
C PHE A 144 -14.60 -3.13 -3.30
N THR A 145 -14.64 -4.38 -2.84
CA THR A 145 -14.49 -4.73 -1.43
C THR A 145 -13.08 -5.27 -1.17
N PHE A 146 -12.33 -4.62 -0.30
CA PHE A 146 -11.03 -5.09 0.16
C PHE A 146 -11.23 -5.95 1.40
N LEU A 147 -11.01 -7.25 1.27
CA LEU A 147 -11.12 -8.23 2.35
C LEU A 147 -9.71 -8.57 2.86
N VAL A 148 -9.36 -7.98 3.99
CA VAL A 148 -8.08 -8.24 4.67
C VAL A 148 -8.26 -9.41 5.62
N VAL A 149 -7.53 -10.51 5.35
CA VAL A 149 -7.60 -11.74 6.14
C VAL A 149 -6.27 -11.99 6.85
N THR A 150 -6.32 -12.11 8.17
CA THR A 150 -5.14 -12.38 8.99
C THR A 150 -5.36 -13.62 9.86
N ASP A 151 -4.26 -14.21 10.34
CA ASP A 151 -4.29 -15.34 11.26
C ASP A 151 -4.22 -14.91 12.74
N ARG A 152 -3.81 -13.66 13.03
CA ARG A 152 -3.52 -13.15 14.37
C ARG A 152 -4.25 -11.84 14.66
N GLU A 153 -4.78 -11.71 15.86
CA GLU A 153 -5.53 -10.52 16.31
C GLU A 153 -4.67 -9.26 16.40
N ASP A 154 -3.42 -9.41 16.83
CA ASP A 154 -2.49 -8.27 16.93
C ASP A 154 -2.17 -7.70 15.55
N LEU A 155 -1.98 -8.56 14.54
CA LEU A 155 -1.74 -8.16 13.17
C LEU A 155 -2.99 -7.51 12.54
N ASP A 156 -4.16 -8.11 12.71
CA ASP A 156 -5.45 -7.54 12.27
C ASP A 156 -5.64 -6.13 12.84
N THR A 157 -5.43 -5.98 14.15
CA THR A 157 -5.54 -4.69 14.82
C THR A 157 -4.52 -3.66 14.31
N GLN A 158 -3.28 -4.08 14.06
CA GLN A 158 -2.23 -3.19 13.54
C GLN A 158 -2.56 -2.72 12.12
N ILE A 159 -2.96 -3.63 11.23
CA ILE A 159 -3.31 -3.28 9.85
C ILE A 159 -4.53 -2.35 9.85
N HIS A 160 -5.60 -2.72 10.56
CA HIS A 160 -6.80 -1.90 10.68
C HIS A 160 -6.49 -0.47 11.17
N LYS A 161 -5.67 -0.32 12.22
CA LYS A 161 -5.24 0.98 12.72
C LYS A 161 -4.52 1.82 11.67
N ASN A 162 -3.71 1.22 10.80
CA ASN A 162 -3.04 1.95 9.73
C ASN A 162 -4.02 2.52 8.71
N PHE A 163 -5.07 1.76 8.35
CA PHE A 163 -6.13 2.25 7.48
C PHE A 163 -6.94 3.38 8.11
N VAL A 164 -7.24 3.29 9.41
CA VAL A 164 -7.93 4.37 10.16
C VAL A 164 -7.05 5.62 10.24
N ARG A 165 -5.80 5.48 10.67
CA ARG A 165 -4.87 6.61 10.84
C ARG A 165 -4.59 7.37 9.55
N THR A 166 -4.62 6.66 8.41
CA THR A 166 -4.44 7.26 7.09
C THR A 166 -5.75 7.72 6.45
N GLU A 167 -6.85 7.69 7.20
CA GLU A 167 -8.19 8.14 6.78
C GLU A 167 -8.71 7.45 5.51
N VAL A 168 -8.21 6.24 5.21
CA VAL A 168 -8.76 5.40 4.12
C VAL A 168 -10.07 4.77 4.56
N ILE A 169 -10.22 4.52 5.86
CA ILE A 169 -11.49 4.16 6.49
C ILE A 169 -11.80 5.14 7.63
N GLY A 170 -13.07 5.41 7.86
CA GLY A 170 -13.52 6.23 8.98
C GLY A 170 -13.32 5.52 10.32
N ALA A 171 -13.02 6.28 11.38
CA ALA A 171 -12.82 5.73 12.72
C ALA A 171 -14.06 4.99 13.28
N ASN A 172 -15.25 5.36 12.80
CA ASN A 172 -16.52 4.77 13.22
C ASN A 172 -17.09 3.76 12.20
N ASP A 173 -16.36 3.47 11.12
CA ASP A 173 -16.82 2.52 10.11
C ASP A 173 -16.79 1.09 10.68
N GLU A 174 -17.91 0.42 10.56
CA GLU A 174 -18.02 -0.97 11.00
C GLU A 174 -17.40 -1.89 9.95
N THR A 175 -16.09 -2.14 10.07
CA THR A 175 -15.28 -2.90 9.10
C THR A 175 -14.78 -4.25 9.65
N GLN A 176 -14.92 -4.49 10.97
CA GLN A 176 -14.48 -5.71 11.63
C GLN A 176 -15.70 -6.55 12.09
N PRO A 177 -16.04 -7.64 11.40
CA PRO A 177 -17.15 -8.51 11.82
C PRO A 177 -16.82 -9.23 13.12
N LYS A 178 -17.79 -9.30 14.04
CA LYS A 178 -17.64 -9.92 15.37
C LYS A 178 -17.59 -11.44 15.29
N ASN A 179 -18.31 -12.03 14.33
CA ASN A 179 -18.45 -13.49 14.17
C ASN A 179 -18.68 -13.88 12.70
N SER A 180 -18.76 -15.20 12.44
CA SER A 180 -18.96 -15.76 11.11
C SER A 180 -20.27 -15.31 10.44
N VAL A 181 -21.33 -15.12 11.20
CA VAL A 181 -22.63 -14.68 10.67
C VAL A 181 -22.52 -13.24 10.14
N GLN A 182 -21.93 -12.36 10.93
CA GLN A 182 -21.73 -10.99 10.53
C GLN A 182 -20.73 -10.86 9.35
N LEU A 183 -19.68 -11.71 9.32
CA LEU A 183 -18.77 -11.78 8.18
C LEU A 183 -19.52 -12.10 6.87
N ARG A 184 -20.40 -13.08 6.89
CA ARG A 184 -21.25 -13.43 5.74
C ARG A 184 -22.12 -12.26 5.29
N SER A 185 -22.76 -11.58 6.25
CA SER A 185 -23.55 -10.37 5.97
C SER A 185 -22.71 -9.26 5.33
N PHE A 186 -21.47 -9.04 5.82
CA PHE A 186 -20.57 -8.05 5.27
C PHE A 186 -20.15 -8.38 3.83
N LEU A 187 -19.85 -9.65 3.53
CA LEU A 187 -19.47 -10.11 2.19
C LEU A 187 -20.61 -10.01 1.17
N GLN A 188 -21.87 -10.04 1.64
CA GLN A 188 -23.06 -9.85 0.81
C GLN A 188 -23.43 -8.38 0.64
N SER A 189 -22.87 -7.50 1.46
CA SER A 189 -23.12 -6.06 1.40
C SER A 189 -22.03 -5.34 0.59
N ASN A 190 -22.26 -4.09 0.23
CA ASN A 190 -21.30 -3.24 -0.48
C ASN A 190 -20.31 -2.53 0.46
N LYS A 191 -19.79 -3.24 1.49
CA LYS A 191 -18.74 -2.69 2.34
C LYS A 191 -17.44 -2.59 1.56
N GLN A 192 -16.81 -1.43 1.61
CA GLN A 192 -15.56 -1.18 0.90
C GLN A 192 -14.37 -1.89 1.55
N PHE A 193 -14.35 -2.01 2.89
CA PHE A 193 -13.30 -2.67 3.63
C PHE A 193 -13.88 -3.64 4.66
N ILE A 194 -13.27 -4.82 4.74
CA ILE A 194 -13.58 -5.85 5.75
C ILE A 194 -12.25 -6.38 6.28
N PHE A 195 -12.03 -6.30 7.60
CA PHE A 195 -10.86 -6.87 8.28
C PHE A 195 -11.32 -8.05 9.12
N THR A 196 -10.71 -9.22 8.94
CA THR A 196 -11.18 -10.42 9.60
C THR A 196 -10.08 -11.43 9.86
N LEU A 197 -10.32 -12.26 10.85
CA LEU A 197 -9.45 -13.39 11.17
C LEU A 197 -9.87 -14.62 10.38
N ILE A 198 -8.90 -15.41 9.93
CA ILE A 198 -9.13 -16.60 9.11
C ILE A 198 -10.07 -17.60 9.79
N HIS A 199 -10.03 -17.71 11.12
CA HIS A 199 -10.89 -18.64 11.87
C HIS A 199 -12.38 -18.26 11.83
N LYS A 200 -12.73 -16.99 11.49
CA LYS A 200 -14.13 -16.56 11.32
C LYS A 200 -14.79 -17.10 10.05
N PHE A 201 -14.01 -17.67 9.14
CA PHE A 201 -14.54 -18.43 8.02
C PHE A 201 -14.99 -19.83 8.40
N GLY A 202 -14.87 -20.23 9.65
CA GLY A 202 -15.10 -21.54 10.23
C GLY A 202 -16.12 -22.42 9.53
N TRP A 203 -15.82 -23.71 9.50
CA TRP A 203 -16.63 -24.75 8.87
C TRP A 203 -18.02 -24.82 9.51
N ASP A 204 -19.05 -24.70 8.70
CA ASP A 204 -20.41 -24.95 9.13
C ASP A 204 -20.71 -26.47 8.99
N LYS A 205 -20.81 -27.16 10.12
CA LYS A 205 -21.09 -28.61 10.17
C LYS A 205 -22.42 -29.02 9.50
N VAL A 206 -23.28 -28.04 9.21
CA VAL A 206 -24.60 -28.26 8.58
C VAL A 206 -24.50 -28.51 7.08
N THR A 207 -23.37 -28.23 6.45
CA THR A 207 -23.21 -28.26 4.95
C THR A 207 -22.66 -29.56 4.40
N ASN A 208 -22.73 -30.68 5.08
CA ASN A 208 -22.31 -32.02 4.61
C ASN A 208 -20.87 -32.05 3.98
N GLY A 209 -19.98 -31.30 4.53
CA GLY A 209 -18.58 -31.32 4.06
C GLY A 209 -18.21 -30.29 3.00
N ASN A 210 -19.13 -29.56 2.41
CA ASN A 210 -18.86 -28.51 1.45
C ASN A 210 -18.86 -27.12 2.11
N TYR A 211 -17.81 -26.35 1.91
CA TYR A 211 -17.76 -24.98 2.37
C TYR A 211 -18.76 -24.13 1.56
N PRO A 212 -19.68 -23.39 2.20
CA PRO A 212 -20.70 -22.64 1.48
C PRO A 212 -20.05 -21.49 0.67
N ASN A 213 -20.61 -21.22 -0.49
CA ASN A 213 -20.28 -19.99 -1.21
C ASN A 213 -20.79 -18.79 -0.40
N LEU A 214 -19.87 -17.93 0.07
CA LEU A 214 -20.19 -16.81 0.94
C LEU A 214 -20.69 -15.59 0.17
N SER A 215 -20.25 -15.44 -1.08
CA SER A 215 -20.66 -14.35 -1.96
C SER A 215 -20.54 -14.78 -3.42
N THR A 216 -21.41 -14.27 -4.27
CA THR A 216 -21.35 -14.42 -5.74
C THR A 216 -20.69 -13.22 -6.42
N ARG A 217 -20.20 -12.26 -5.64
CA ARG A 217 -19.57 -11.03 -6.13
C ARG A 217 -18.17 -11.35 -6.67
N ASP A 218 -17.80 -10.73 -7.77
CA ASP A 218 -16.51 -10.84 -8.46
C ASP A 218 -15.59 -9.61 -8.23
N ASP A 219 -16.08 -8.65 -7.44
CA ASP A 219 -15.39 -7.40 -7.11
C ASP A 219 -14.77 -7.41 -5.69
N ILE A 220 -14.53 -8.59 -5.10
CA ILE A 220 -13.89 -8.76 -3.79
C ILE A 220 -12.39 -9.04 -3.99
N ILE A 221 -11.55 -8.14 -3.48
CA ILE A 221 -10.09 -8.25 -3.48
C ILE A 221 -9.66 -8.80 -2.11
N VAL A 222 -9.14 -10.02 -2.08
CA VAL A 222 -8.62 -10.65 -0.85
C VAL A 222 -7.13 -10.32 -0.69
N MET A 223 -6.76 -9.84 0.51
CA MET A 223 -5.39 -9.47 0.89
C MET A 223 -4.94 -10.16 2.16
#